data_e741d5ae5590e5f41635b2026e9faf86
#
_entry.id   e741d5ae5590e5f41635b2026e9faf86
#
_cell.length_a   1.000
_cell.length_b   1.000
_cell.length_c   1.000
_cell.angle_alpha   90.00
_cell.angle_beta   90.00
_cell.angle_gamma   90.00
#
_symmetry.space_group_name_H-M   'P 1'
#
loop_
_entity.id
_entity.type
_entity.pdbx_description
1 polymer ?
#
loop_
_entity_poly.entity_id
_entity_poly.type
_entity_poly.pdbx_seq_one_letter_code
_entity_poly.pdbx_strand_id
1 'polypeptide(L)'
;MEPASLLLGLRVALALLLYAFLAALLGMLWRDLRAAAKTSTTRTQKLGRLIVLESSLREVAAGTIFPLASVTALGRAPTNAVPLPDETCSLEHALLHQREGKWWLEDLGSRNGTQLNDQPVQAPMPVLNGDVIGVGGTRLKVELE
;
A
#
# COMPACT_ATOMS: atom_id res chain seq x y z
N MET A 1 11.55 -64.17 7.44
CA MET A 1 11.73 -62.72 7.70
C MET A 1 11.22 -62.47 9.10
N GLU A 2 12.07 -61.94 9.99
CA GLU A 2 11.70 -61.68 11.38
C GLU A 2 10.61 -60.60 11.45
N PRO A 3 9.57 -60.79 12.25
CA PRO A 3 8.48 -59.80 12.36
C PRO A 3 8.97 -58.40 12.80
N ALA A 4 10.11 -58.35 13.50
CA ALA A 4 10.74 -57.11 13.93
C ALA A 4 11.29 -56.25 12.76
N SER A 5 11.83 -56.89 11.73
CA SER A 5 12.36 -56.20 10.54
C SER A 5 11.25 -55.62 9.67
N LEU A 6 10.12 -56.31 9.56
CA LEU A 6 8.91 -55.81 8.90
C LEU A 6 8.31 -54.60 9.60
N LEU A 7 8.21 -54.63 10.93
CA LEU A 7 7.74 -53.52 11.72
C LEU A 7 8.67 -52.30 11.63
N LEU A 8 9.98 -52.50 11.61
CA LEU A 8 10.95 -51.44 11.43
C LEU A 8 10.82 -50.80 10.06
N GLY A 9 10.70 -51.60 8.99
CA GLY A 9 10.50 -51.12 7.63
C GLY A 9 9.23 -50.31 7.49
N LEU A 10 8.12 -50.77 8.10
CA LEU A 10 6.85 -50.02 8.07
C LEU A 10 6.95 -48.69 8.83
N ARG A 11 7.62 -48.62 9.98
CA ARG A 11 7.84 -47.38 10.73
C ARG A 11 8.65 -46.37 9.93
N VAL A 12 9.72 -46.80 9.28
CA VAL A 12 10.55 -45.94 8.43
C VAL A 12 9.76 -45.45 7.22
N ALA A 13 8.99 -46.30 6.56
CA ALA A 13 8.15 -45.92 5.44
C ALA A 13 7.10 -44.88 5.85
N LEU A 14 6.43 -45.06 7.00
CA LEU A 14 5.46 -44.12 7.53
C LEU A 14 6.10 -42.76 7.90
N ALA A 15 7.29 -42.81 8.51
CA ALA A 15 8.03 -41.58 8.83
C ALA A 15 8.42 -40.81 7.56
N LEU A 16 8.93 -41.48 6.54
CA LEU A 16 9.27 -40.86 5.26
C LEU A 16 8.05 -40.23 4.56
N LEU A 17 6.91 -40.92 4.61
CA LEU A 17 5.66 -40.44 4.05
C LEU A 17 5.16 -39.17 4.81
N LEU A 18 5.27 -39.17 6.12
CA LEU A 18 4.93 -38.02 6.95
C LEU A 18 5.83 -36.82 6.66
N TYR A 19 7.14 -37.03 6.56
CA TYR A 19 8.08 -35.96 6.24
C TYR A 19 7.87 -35.41 4.82
N ALA A 20 7.59 -36.25 3.84
CA ALA A 20 7.27 -35.85 2.47
C ALA A 20 5.99 -35.01 2.45
N PHE A 21 4.96 -35.42 3.18
CA PHE A 21 3.72 -34.67 3.29
C PHE A 21 3.94 -33.31 3.97
N LEU A 22 4.72 -33.27 5.06
CA LEU A 22 5.04 -32.03 5.75
C LEU A 22 5.84 -31.06 4.87
N ALA A 23 6.81 -31.59 4.11
CA ALA A 23 7.58 -30.79 3.15
C ALA A 23 6.69 -30.22 2.02
N ALA A 24 5.73 -31.00 1.54
CA ALA A 24 4.75 -30.54 0.53
C ALA A 24 3.85 -29.43 1.08
N LEU A 25 3.35 -29.56 2.31
CA LEU A 25 2.56 -28.51 2.97
C LEU A 25 3.36 -27.23 3.19
N LEU A 26 4.60 -27.34 3.67
CA LEU A 26 5.48 -26.18 3.84
C LEU A 26 5.80 -25.50 2.50
N GLY A 27 6.03 -26.28 1.46
CA GLY A 27 6.25 -25.78 0.10
C GLY A 27 5.03 -25.04 -0.46
N MET A 28 3.82 -25.56 -0.20
CA MET A 28 2.57 -24.93 -0.61
C MET A 28 2.36 -23.62 0.16
N LEU A 29 2.54 -23.61 1.47
CA LEU A 29 2.43 -22.42 2.31
C LEU A 29 3.45 -21.33 1.90
N TRP A 30 4.69 -21.75 1.60
CA TRP A 30 5.72 -20.82 1.11
C TRP A 30 5.38 -20.23 -0.25
N ARG A 31 4.77 -21.02 -1.13
CA ARG A 31 4.28 -20.51 -2.42
C ARG A 31 3.17 -19.48 -2.22
N ASP A 32 2.22 -19.77 -1.32
CA ASP A 32 1.10 -18.86 -1.04
C ASP A 32 1.57 -17.56 -0.36
N LEU A 33 2.50 -17.66 0.59
CA LEU A 33 3.14 -16.48 1.19
C LEU A 33 3.94 -15.66 0.18
N ARG A 34 4.67 -16.31 -0.72
CA ARG A 34 5.38 -15.61 -1.80
C ARG A 34 4.44 -15.02 -2.84
N ALA A 35 3.33 -15.69 -3.14
CA ALA A 35 2.30 -15.16 -4.02
C ALA A 35 1.61 -13.93 -3.40
N ALA A 36 1.28 -13.99 -2.10
CA ALA A 36 0.73 -12.87 -1.35
C ALA A 36 1.73 -11.69 -1.26
N ALA A 37 3.02 -11.97 -1.01
CA ALA A 37 4.07 -10.95 -1.03
C ALA A 37 4.28 -10.34 -2.42
N LYS A 38 4.16 -11.11 -3.50
CA LYS A 38 4.20 -10.61 -4.89
C LYS A 38 2.95 -9.83 -5.27
N THR A 39 1.81 -10.13 -4.69
CA THR A 39 0.56 -9.36 -4.90
C THR A 39 0.63 -8.01 -4.20
N SER A 40 1.43 -7.90 -3.12
CA SER A 40 1.75 -6.62 -2.46
C SER A 40 2.80 -5.80 -3.25
N THR A 41 3.62 -6.45 -4.10
CA THR A 41 4.40 -5.76 -5.13
C THR A 41 3.48 -5.63 -6.35
N THR A 42 2.38 -4.91 -6.15
CA THR A 42 1.49 -4.42 -7.19
C THR A 42 2.35 -4.04 -8.39
N ARG A 43 2.16 -4.75 -9.49
CA ARG A 43 2.42 -4.26 -10.84
C ARG A 43 2.22 -2.76 -10.78
N THR A 44 3.30 -2.01 -10.72
CA THR A 44 3.30 -0.56 -10.79
C THR A 44 2.83 -0.24 -12.22
N GLN A 45 1.54 -0.43 -12.46
CA GLN A 45 0.87 0.35 -13.48
C GLN A 45 1.19 1.76 -13.06
N LYS A 46 1.86 2.49 -13.91
CA LYS A 46 2.08 3.90 -13.73
C LYS A 46 0.69 4.53 -13.79
N LEU A 47 0.04 4.60 -12.65
CA LEU A 47 -1.32 5.14 -12.50
C LEU A 47 -1.26 6.68 -12.45
N GLY A 48 -0.03 7.22 -12.41
CA GLY A 48 0.22 8.64 -12.30
C GLY A 48 1.21 8.95 -11.16
N ARG A 49 1.29 10.23 -10.80
CA ARG A 49 2.18 10.73 -9.76
C ARG A 49 1.60 11.97 -9.08
N LEU A 50 2.04 12.21 -7.86
CA LEU A 50 1.83 13.46 -7.15
C LEU A 50 3.12 14.27 -7.18
N ILE A 51 3.04 15.53 -7.54
CA ILE A 51 4.18 16.45 -7.57
C ILE A 51 3.95 17.53 -6.52
N VAL A 52 4.91 17.68 -5.61
CA VAL A 52 4.87 18.74 -4.60
C VAL A 52 5.06 20.09 -5.30
N LEU A 53 4.04 20.96 -5.25
CA LEU A 53 4.12 22.33 -5.74
C LEU A 53 4.72 23.25 -4.69
N GLU A 54 4.20 23.15 -3.48
CA GLU A 54 4.60 23.94 -2.32
C GLU A 54 4.59 23.07 -1.07
N SER A 55 5.52 23.32 -0.18
CA SER A 55 5.58 22.63 1.11
C SER A 55 6.21 23.54 2.16
N SER A 56 5.63 23.56 3.35
CA SER A 56 6.22 24.18 4.54
C SER A 56 7.38 23.34 5.12
N LEU A 57 7.56 22.12 4.62
CA LEU A 57 8.53 21.15 5.12
C LEU A 57 9.87 21.25 4.39
N ARG A 58 10.97 21.27 5.13
CA ARG A 58 12.31 21.22 4.54
C ARG A 58 12.63 19.86 3.91
N GLU A 59 12.02 18.79 4.43
CA GLU A 59 12.27 17.41 4.00
C GLU A 59 11.50 17.04 2.73
N VAL A 60 10.39 17.75 2.46
CA VAL A 60 9.54 17.53 1.29
C VAL A 60 9.58 18.79 0.42
N ALA A 61 10.61 18.94 -0.38
CA ALA A 61 10.80 20.11 -1.21
C ALA A 61 9.83 20.14 -2.41
N ALA A 62 9.56 21.35 -2.91
CA ALA A 62 8.86 21.53 -4.18
C ALA A 62 9.57 20.75 -5.31
N GLY A 63 8.80 20.10 -6.16
CA GLY A 63 9.30 19.20 -7.20
C GLY A 63 9.49 17.75 -6.76
N THR A 64 9.35 17.43 -5.46
CA THR A 64 9.36 16.02 -5.01
C THR A 64 8.20 15.27 -5.66
N ILE A 65 8.48 14.06 -6.13
CA ILE A 65 7.51 13.23 -6.86
C ILE A 65 7.20 11.97 -6.05
N PHE A 66 5.93 11.71 -5.82
CA PHE A 66 5.44 10.48 -5.22
C PHE A 66 4.65 9.67 -6.26
N PRO A 67 4.99 8.40 -6.52
CA PRO A 67 4.22 7.56 -7.44
C PRO A 67 2.84 7.27 -6.87
N LEU A 68 1.82 7.26 -7.72
CA LEU A 68 0.47 6.84 -7.34
C LEU A 68 0.34 5.32 -7.41
N ALA A 69 -0.23 4.75 -6.35
CA ALA A 69 -0.77 3.40 -6.31
C ALA A 69 -2.31 3.48 -6.37
N SER A 70 -2.99 2.36 -6.63
CA SER A 70 -4.46 2.30 -6.65
C SER A 70 -5.11 2.79 -5.35
N VAL A 71 -4.35 2.76 -4.26
CA VAL A 71 -4.68 3.34 -2.95
C VAL A 71 -3.42 4.03 -2.44
N THR A 72 -3.49 5.33 -2.23
CA THR A 72 -2.38 6.18 -1.81
C THR A 72 -2.81 6.97 -0.59
N ALA A 73 -2.27 6.61 0.57
CA ALA A 73 -2.51 7.31 1.83
C ALA A 73 -1.54 8.49 1.98
N LEU A 74 -2.07 9.63 2.41
CA LEU A 74 -1.33 10.85 2.69
C LEU A 74 -1.46 11.19 4.19
N GLY A 75 -0.38 11.60 4.82
CA GLY A 75 -0.41 12.01 6.22
C GLY A 75 0.95 11.99 6.88
N ARG A 76 0.97 12.36 8.17
CA ARG A 76 2.21 12.55 8.93
C ARG A 76 2.95 11.24 9.26
N ALA A 77 2.23 10.11 9.31
CA ALA A 77 2.88 8.84 9.63
C ALA A 77 3.86 8.43 8.53
N PRO A 78 5.06 7.94 8.88
CA PRO A 78 6.07 7.50 7.91
C PRO A 78 5.64 6.22 7.14
N THR A 79 4.58 5.56 7.58
CA THR A 79 3.99 4.38 6.94
C THR A 79 3.07 4.73 5.78
N ASN A 80 2.69 6.00 5.61
CA ASN A 80 1.89 6.45 4.48
C ASN A 80 2.68 6.35 3.17
N ALA A 81 1.98 6.19 2.06
CA ALA A 81 2.57 6.23 0.72
C ALA A 81 3.16 7.62 0.40
N VAL A 82 2.52 8.68 0.93
CA VAL A 82 2.98 10.06 0.86
C VAL A 82 3.17 10.57 2.30
N PRO A 83 4.36 10.38 2.89
CA PRO A 83 4.66 10.86 4.23
C PRO A 83 4.89 12.38 4.20
N LEU A 84 4.06 13.10 4.95
CA LEU A 84 4.14 14.54 5.14
C LEU A 84 4.37 14.83 6.62
N PRO A 85 5.63 14.91 7.09
CA PRO A 85 5.97 15.08 8.51
C PRO A 85 5.70 16.51 9.01
N ASP A 86 4.48 16.98 8.82
CA ASP A 86 3.96 18.29 9.22
C ASP A 86 3.06 18.13 10.45
N GLU A 87 3.24 18.98 11.45
CA GLU A 87 2.41 19.00 12.66
C GLU A 87 0.95 19.33 12.35
N THR A 88 0.70 20.03 11.27
CA THR A 88 -0.66 20.36 10.78
C THR A 88 -1.33 19.18 10.07
N CYS A 89 -0.58 18.12 9.72
CA CYS A 89 -1.11 16.88 9.18
C CYS A 89 -1.49 15.89 10.28
N SER A 90 -2.61 15.22 10.10
CA SER A 90 -2.98 14.04 10.89
C SER A 90 -2.11 12.84 10.51
N LEU A 91 -2.00 11.82 11.38
CA LEU A 91 -1.22 10.61 11.11
C LEU A 91 -1.67 9.94 9.82
N GLU A 92 -2.96 9.71 9.69
CA GLU A 92 -3.66 9.38 8.44
C GLU A 92 -4.56 10.58 8.14
N HIS A 93 -4.30 11.31 7.07
CA HIS A 93 -4.96 12.60 6.82
C HIS A 93 -5.97 12.48 5.68
N ALA A 94 -5.53 11.97 4.55
CA ALA A 94 -6.35 11.81 3.36
C ALA A 94 -6.02 10.53 2.61
N LEU A 95 -6.98 10.05 1.84
CA LEU A 95 -6.86 8.87 1.00
C LEU A 95 -7.18 9.24 -0.45
N LEU A 96 -6.23 8.99 -1.34
CA LEU A 96 -6.45 9.05 -2.78
C LEU A 96 -6.55 7.62 -3.30
N HIS A 97 -7.68 7.25 -3.89
CA HIS A 97 -7.90 5.88 -4.35
C HIS A 97 -8.60 5.84 -5.70
N GLN A 98 -8.34 4.77 -6.44
CA GLN A 98 -8.99 4.52 -7.72
C GLN A 98 -10.16 3.55 -7.54
N ARG A 99 -11.34 3.95 -7.99
CA ARG A 99 -12.55 3.12 -8.01
C ARG A 99 -13.23 3.26 -9.36
N GLU A 100 -13.53 2.13 -10.01
CA GLU A 100 -14.22 2.09 -11.31
C GLU A 100 -13.54 2.95 -12.40
N GLY A 101 -12.19 2.95 -12.39
CA GLY A 101 -11.39 3.72 -13.33
C GLY A 101 -11.33 5.23 -13.05
N LYS A 102 -11.93 5.71 -11.97
CA LYS A 102 -11.91 7.11 -11.54
C LYS A 102 -11.13 7.27 -10.25
N TRP A 103 -10.47 8.39 -10.10
CA TRP A 103 -9.77 8.75 -8.87
C TRP A 103 -10.67 9.53 -7.92
N TRP A 104 -10.56 9.21 -6.64
CA TRP A 104 -11.33 9.82 -5.57
C TRP A 104 -10.41 10.25 -4.44
N LEU A 105 -10.64 11.45 -3.92
CA LEU A 105 -9.98 11.98 -2.73
C LEU A 105 -10.97 12.00 -1.58
N GLU A 106 -10.57 11.45 -0.45
CA GLU A 106 -11.36 11.38 0.78
C GLU A 106 -10.53 11.92 1.95
N ASP A 107 -11.14 12.76 2.77
CA ASP A 107 -10.56 13.20 4.03
C ASP A 107 -10.87 12.15 5.11
N LEU A 108 -9.85 11.68 5.82
CA LEU A 108 -9.99 10.64 6.84
C LEU A 108 -10.33 11.20 8.24
N GLY A 109 -11.10 12.28 8.30
CA GLY A 109 -11.41 12.98 9.55
C GLY A 109 -10.20 13.75 10.08
N SER A 110 -9.46 14.38 9.20
CA SER A 110 -8.26 15.12 9.56
C SER A 110 -8.59 16.34 10.45
N ARG A 111 -7.62 16.76 11.26
CA ARG A 111 -7.81 17.90 12.17
C ARG A 111 -8.00 19.22 11.45
N ASN A 112 -7.26 19.43 10.37
CA ASN A 112 -7.24 20.72 9.64
C ASN A 112 -7.96 20.66 8.29
N GLY A 113 -8.48 19.48 7.91
CA GLY A 113 -9.17 19.26 6.64
C GLY A 113 -8.24 19.08 5.46
N THR A 114 -8.77 18.45 4.42
CA THR A 114 -8.15 18.27 3.10
C THR A 114 -8.81 19.21 2.13
N GLN A 115 -8.07 19.71 1.17
CA GLN A 115 -8.58 20.58 0.09
C GLN A 115 -8.34 19.94 -1.28
N LEU A 116 -9.25 20.16 -2.21
CA LEU A 116 -9.11 19.87 -3.63
C LEU A 116 -9.38 21.15 -4.42
N ASN A 117 -8.37 21.68 -5.11
CA ASN A 117 -8.46 22.98 -5.82
C ASN A 117 -9.02 24.11 -4.93
N ASP A 118 -8.48 24.22 -3.70
CA ASP A 118 -8.89 25.17 -2.67
C ASP A 118 -10.33 25.00 -2.13
N GLN A 119 -11.03 23.93 -2.52
CA GLN A 119 -12.33 23.55 -1.97
C GLN A 119 -12.18 22.48 -0.88
N PRO A 120 -12.84 22.63 0.28
CA PRO A 120 -12.74 21.66 1.34
C PRO A 120 -13.40 20.32 0.96
N VAL A 121 -12.72 19.22 1.19
CA VAL A 121 -13.21 17.85 0.94
C VAL A 121 -14.05 17.40 2.13
N GLN A 122 -15.36 17.52 2.03
CA GLN A 122 -16.31 17.09 3.07
C GLN A 122 -16.88 15.68 2.84
N ALA A 123 -16.76 15.19 1.62
CA ALA A 123 -17.15 13.86 1.18
C ALA A 123 -16.19 13.42 0.07
N PRO A 124 -16.11 12.13 -0.30
CA PRO A 124 -15.28 11.69 -1.41
C PRO A 124 -15.51 12.52 -2.67
N MET A 125 -14.47 13.14 -3.20
CA MET A 125 -14.52 14.01 -4.38
C MET A 125 -13.75 13.36 -5.53
N PRO A 126 -14.27 13.41 -6.77
CA PRO A 126 -13.54 12.93 -7.94
C PRO A 126 -12.34 13.84 -8.22
N VAL A 127 -11.21 13.20 -8.57
CA VAL A 127 -9.95 13.88 -8.88
C VAL A 127 -9.61 13.71 -10.35
N LEU A 128 -9.24 14.78 -10.99
CA LEU A 128 -8.86 14.83 -12.40
C LEU A 128 -7.37 15.11 -12.55
N ASN A 129 -6.87 14.86 -13.76
CA ASN A 129 -5.50 15.20 -14.09
C ASN A 129 -5.27 16.72 -13.99
N GLY A 130 -4.25 17.13 -13.27
CA GLY A 130 -3.91 18.53 -13.04
C GLY A 130 -4.50 19.14 -11.78
N ASP A 131 -5.40 18.43 -11.07
CA ASP A 131 -5.95 18.92 -9.81
C ASP A 131 -4.86 19.08 -8.74
N VAL A 132 -5.13 19.98 -7.80
CA VAL A 132 -4.22 20.28 -6.68
C VAL A 132 -4.85 19.87 -5.36
N ILE A 133 -4.17 18.99 -4.65
CA ILE A 133 -4.55 18.51 -3.32
C ILE A 133 -3.78 19.31 -2.27
N GLY A 134 -4.50 19.91 -1.32
CA GLY A 134 -3.93 20.57 -0.14
C GLY A 134 -4.08 19.71 1.11
N VAL A 135 -2.95 19.41 1.75
CA VAL A 135 -2.88 18.64 3.01
C VAL A 135 -1.91 19.35 3.94
N GLY A 136 -2.42 19.90 5.05
CA GLY A 136 -1.62 20.73 5.94
C GLY A 136 -0.98 21.91 5.20
N GLY A 137 0.32 22.12 5.38
CA GLY A 137 1.10 23.14 4.68
C GLY A 137 1.66 22.71 3.32
N THR A 138 1.18 21.59 2.74
CA THR A 138 1.70 21.02 1.49
C THR A 138 0.63 21.02 0.39
N ARG A 139 1.01 21.42 -0.82
CA ARG A 139 0.21 21.37 -2.03
C ARG A 139 0.80 20.38 -3.03
N LEU A 140 -0.02 19.47 -3.51
CA LEU A 140 0.36 18.36 -4.39
C LEU A 140 -0.45 18.41 -5.68
N LYS A 141 0.21 18.52 -6.82
CA LYS A 141 -0.44 18.39 -8.12
C LYS A 141 -0.57 16.94 -8.51
N VAL A 142 -1.75 16.56 -8.98
CA VAL A 142 -2.06 15.23 -9.48
C VAL A 142 -1.73 15.16 -10.97
N GLU A 143 -0.87 14.24 -11.37
CA GLU A 143 -0.63 13.88 -12.77
C GLU A 143 -1.01 12.42 -12.98
N LEU A 144 -2.08 12.19 -13.73
CA LEU A 144 -2.62 10.88 -14.08
C LEU A 144 -2.12 10.47 -15.48
N GLU A 145 -1.85 9.18 -15.67
CA GLU A 145 -1.49 8.58 -16.97
C GLU A 145 -2.66 7.86 -17.60
#